data_bb17a0c2ed4d731965d7f1d051aaa44b
#
_entry.id   bb17a0c2ed4d731965d7f1d051aaa44b
#
_cell.length_a   1.000
_cell.length_b   1.000
_cell.length_c   1.000
_cell.angle_alpha   90.00
_cell.angle_beta   90.00
_cell.angle_gamma   90.00
#
_symmetry.space_group_name_H-M   'P 1'
#
loop_
_entity.id
_entity.type
_entity.pdbx_description
1 polymer ?
#
loop_
_entity_poly.entity_id
_entity_poly.type
_entity_poly.pdbx_seq_one_letter_code
_entity_poly.pdbx_strand_id
1 'polypeptide(L)'
;KEEAYIIQLNKEIEELVSSRELENMKEALKRAEDERDQEIAILQTQIRFAKMRRDEIRSETDDPSRIEELIRESQFQKAGLKRLKDDWKGKISGITTAIKEFEDRIRNLKSIRAEKSDDLQKWIFRNAIVHNAAGESDDIWNIFAATGLIPPGGTGDCAAPKLLEYAFTHRLRPVAMGEFWYGKSPETAVRTHGHFYPSCTSRCGPLLGYMMKGMQVAEDPYGRHIETPVLIYQDASVVIVEKPGGMPSVPGLDGKQSLQEWLSATLGIGIYSVHRLDMDTSGVMIYAKTPECASALQKQFEEHTVRKTYKARVSGV
;
A
#
# COMPACT_ATOMS: atom_id res chain seq x y z
N LYS A 1 -3.73 -21.13 -21.97
CA LYS A 1 -4.84 -20.24 -22.44
C LYS A 1 -4.98 -19.02 -21.52
N GLU A 2 -5.14 -19.21 -20.21
CA GLU A 2 -5.35 -18.13 -19.25
C GLU A 2 -4.18 -17.13 -19.22
N GLU A 3 -2.94 -17.61 -19.22
CA GLU A 3 -1.76 -16.75 -19.28
C GLU A 3 -1.75 -15.86 -20.53
N ALA A 4 -2.05 -16.43 -21.69
CA ALA A 4 -2.14 -15.65 -22.93
C ALA A 4 -3.24 -14.58 -22.87
N TYR A 5 -4.36 -14.88 -22.22
CA TYR A 5 -5.43 -13.92 -22.02
C TYR A 5 -5.02 -12.78 -21.06
N ILE A 6 -4.32 -13.11 -19.97
CA ILE A 6 -3.78 -12.10 -19.03
C ILE A 6 -2.78 -11.18 -19.74
N ILE A 7 -1.90 -11.73 -20.57
CA ILE A 7 -0.95 -10.96 -21.39
C ILE A 7 -1.70 -10.01 -22.33
N GLN A 8 -2.76 -10.49 -22.99
CA GLN A 8 -3.59 -9.67 -23.87
C GLN A 8 -4.27 -8.53 -23.10
N LEU A 9 -4.84 -8.81 -21.91
CA LEU A 9 -5.42 -7.78 -21.05
C LEU A 9 -4.40 -6.72 -20.63
N ASN A 10 -3.18 -7.13 -20.27
CA ASN A 10 -2.12 -6.17 -19.93
C ASN A 10 -1.81 -5.25 -21.12
N LYS A 11 -1.70 -5.81 -22.33
CA LYS A 11 -1.45 -5.01 -23.54
C LYS A 11 -2.60 -4.03 -23.81
N GLU A 12 -3.85 -4.47 -23.72
CA GLU A 12 -5.01 -3.59 -23.92
C GLU A 12 -5.04 -2.46 -22.86
N ILE A 13 -4.73 -2.78 -21.58
CA ILE A 13 -4.64 -1.78 -20.51
C ILE A 13 -3.54 -0.76 -20.82
N GLU A 14 -2.36 -1.21 -21.21
CA GLU A 14 -1.24 -0.32 -21.56
C GLU A 14 -1.58 0.59 -22.75
N GLU A 15 -2.19 0.05 -23.81
CA GLU A 15 -2.64 0.81 -24.97
C GLU A 15 -3.67 1.89 -24.59
N LEU A 16 -4.63 1.56 -23.71
CA LEU A 16 -5.62 2.51 -23.23
C LEU A 16 -5.02 3.58 -22.32
N VAL A 17 -4.15 3.20 -21.37
CA VAL A 17 -3.51 4.13 -20.43
C VAL A 17 -2.61 5.12 -21.16
N SER A 18 -1.90 4.67 -22.21
CA SER A 18 -1.00 5.49 -23.03
C SER A 18 -1.69 6.10 -24.25
N SER A 19 -3.03 5.99 -24.35
CA SER A 19 -3.74 6.44 -25.53
C SER A 19 -3.69 7.96 -25.67
N ARG A 20 -3.37 8.41 -26.89
CA ARG A 20 -3.40 9.83 -27.25
C ARG A 20 -4.81 10.43 -27.13
N GLU A 21 -5.83 9.58 -27.23
CA GLU A 21 -7.23 10.00 -27.07
C GLU A 21 -7.53 10.47 -25.66
N LEU A 22 -7.12 9.71 -24.64
CA LEU A 22 -7.29 10.09 -23.23
C LEU A 22 -6.50 11.37 -22.91
N GLU A 23 -5.28 11.47 -23.41
CA GLU A 23 -4.46 12.67 -23.23
C GLU A 23 -5.11 13.90 -23.87
N ASN A 24 -5.57 13.79 -25.11
CA ASN A 24 -6.30 14.86 -25.81
C ASN A 24 -7.57 15.30 -25.06
N MET A 25 -8.33 14.36 -24.50
CA MET A 25 -9.53 14.68 -23.71
C MET A 25 -9.16 15.42 -22.43
N LYS A 26 -8.09 15.04 -21.74
CA LYS A 26 -7.60 15.74 -20.51
C LYS A 26 -7.11 17.16 -20.84
N GLU A 27 -6.41 17.32 -21.94
CA GLU A 27 -6.00 18.65 -22.43
C GLU A 27 -7.20 19.52 -22.83
N ALA A 28 -8.21 18.92 -23.48
CA ALA A 28 -9.43 19.61 -23.84
C ALA A 28 -10.23 20.07 -22.62
N LEU A 29 -10.29 19.23 -21.58
CA LEU A 29 -10.90 19.60 -20.30
C LEU A 29 -10.20 20.81 -19.67
N LYS A 30 -8.88 20.77 -19.58
CA LYS A 30 -8.10 21.87 -19.02
C LYS A 30 -8.30 23.17 -19.80
N ARG A 31 -8.26 23.10 -21.14
CA ARG A 31 -8.55 24.29 -21.98
C ARG A 31 -9.94 24.84 -21.75
N ALA A 32 -10.96 23.97 -21.67
CA ALA A 32 -12.34 24.39 -21.42
C ALA A 32 -12.51 25.02 -20.04
N GLU A 33 -11.81 24.55 -19.02
CA GLU A 33 -11.80 25.16 -17.69
C GLU A 33 -11.13 26.54 -17.69
N ASP A 34 -9.98 26.68 -18.35
CA ASP A 34 -9.25 27.95 -18.48
C ASP A 34 -10.09 29.00 -19.25
N GLU A 35 -10.73 28.60 -20.36
CA GLU A 35 -11.61 29.47 -21.15
C GLU A 35 -12.84 29.90 -20.34
N ARG A 36 -13.48 28.97 -19.62
CA ARG A 36 -14.60 29.29 -18.71
C ARG A 36 -14.21 30.36 -17.70
N ASP A 37 -13.07 30.20 -17.06
CA ASP A 37 -12.64 31.10 -15.99
C ASP A 37 -12.31 32.49 -16.55
N GLN A 38 -11.71 32.56 -17.74
CA GLN A 38 -11.44 33.82 -18.44
C GLN A 38 -12.75 34.54 -18.81
N GLU A 39 -13.68 33.85 -19.47
CA GLU A 39 -14.94 34.46 -19.92
C GLU A 39 -15.80 34.95 -18.71
N ILE A 40 -15.88 34.15 -17.66
CA ILE A 40 -16.57 34.51 -16.43
C ILE A 40 -15.92 35.74 -15.78
N ALA A 41 -14.60 35.80 -15.69
CA ALA A 41 -13.89 36.94 -15.12
C ALA A 41 -14.10 38.24 -15.91
N ILE A 42 -14.08 38.15 -17.25
CA ILE A 42 -14.37 39.28 -18.12
C ILE A 42 -15.79 39.81 -17.89
N LEU A 43 -16.79 38.90 -17.93
CA LEU A 43 -18.19 39.30 -17.74
C LEU A 43 -18.48 39.86 -16.33
N GLN A 44 -17.87 39.26 -15.30
CA GLN A 44 -17.97 39.78 -13.92
C GLN A 44 -17.35 41.17 -13.80
N THR A 45 -16.26 41.44 -14.48
CA THR A 45 -15.62 42.74 -14.50
C THR A 45 -16.52 43.78 -15.19
N GLN A 46 -17.14 43.46 -16.32
CA GLN A 46 -18.10 44.29 -17.01
C GLN A 46 -19.32 44.60 -16.13
N ILE A 47 -19.85 43.58 -15.46
CA ILE A 47 -20.99 43.75 -14.54
C ILE A 47 -20.63 44.69 -13.37
N ARG A 48 -19.40 44.59 -12.84
CA ARG A 48 -18.92 45.46 -11.76
C ARG A 48 -18.84 46.92 -12.21
N PHE A 49 -18.27 47.18 -13.38
CA PHE A 49 -18.23 48.55 -13.92
C PHE A 49 -19.63 49.08 -14.24
N ALA A 50 -20.50 48.29 -14.83
CA ALA A 50 -21.89 48.69 -15.08
C ALA A 50 -22.67 48.95 -13.78
N LYS A 51 -22.37 48.22 -12.71
CA LYS A 51 -22.95 48.50 -11.39
C LYS A 51 -22.49 49.84 -10.84
N MET A 52 -21.20 50.15 -10.91
CA MET A 52 -20.67 51.46 -10.46
C MET A 52 -21.35 52.60 -11.21
N ARG A 53 -21.45 52.52 -12.54
CA ARG A 53 -22.17 53.53 -13.36
C ARG A 53 -23.66 53.66 -12.96
N ARG A 54 -24.34 52.53 -12.71
CA ARG A 54 -25.77 52.59 -12.26
C ARG A 54 -25.92 53.18 -10.88
N ASP A 55 -25.00 52.97 -9.98
CA ASP A 55 -25.04 53.52 -8.63
C ASP A 55 -24.80 55.06 -8.68
N GLU A 56 -23.90 55.51 -9.57
CA GLU A 56 -23.71 56.95 -9.86
C GLU A 56 -24.99 57.61 -10.40
N ILE A 57 -25.59 57.04 -11.46
CA ILE A 57 -26.85 57.57 -12.04
C ILE A 57 -27.98 57.60 -11.00
N ARG A 58 -28.08 56.58 -10.15
CA ARG A 58 -29.10 56.55 -9.08
C ARG A 58 -28.92 57.64 -8.03
N SER A 59 -27.67 58.10 -7.82
CA SER A 59 -27.42 59.21 -6.89
C SER A 59 -27.80 60.57 -7.47
N GLU A 60 -28.00 60.67 -8.80
CA GLU A 60 -28.28 61.92 -9.51
C GLU A 60 -29.71 62.03 -9.98
N THR A 61 -30.58 61.02 -9.87
CA THR A 61 -31.93 61.00 -10.40
C THR A 61 -32.96 60.35 -9.48
N ASP A 62 -34.13 61.00 -9.31
CA ASP A 62 -35.30 60.43 -8.65
C ASP A 62 -36.37 59.95 -9.64
N ASP A 63 -36.10 59.98 -10.95
CA ASP A 63 -37.07 59.58 -11.99
C ASP A 63 -37.34 58.06 -11.91
N PRO A 64 -38.60 57.67 -11.57
CA PRO A 64 -38.96 56.24 -11.43
C PRO A 64 -38.72 55.40 -12.71
N SER A 65 -38.94 55.96 -13.88
CA SER A 65 -38.78 55.30 -15.17
C SER A 65 -37.30 54.96 -15.39
N ARG A 66 -36.42 55.88 -15.06
CA ARG A 66 -34.99 55.70 -15.16
C ARG A 66 -34.46 54.66 -14.18
N ILE A 67 -34.95 54.64 -12.95
CA ILE A 67 -34.62 53.63 -11.95
C ILE A 67 -35.05 52.24 -12.41
N GLU A 68 -36.24 52.10 -13.02
CA GLU A 68 -36.72 50.82 -13.54
C GLU A 68 -35.85 50.30 -14.67
N GLU A 69 -35.39 51.15 -15.60
CA GLU A 69 -34.43 50.75 -16.64
C GLU A 69 -33.11 50.19 -16.04
N LEU A 70 -32.56 50.84 -15.02
CA LEU A 70 -31.35 50.39 -14.37
C LEU A 70 -31.52 49.04 -13.65
N ILE A 71 -32.72 48.79 -13.11
CA ILE A 71 -33.07 47.48 -12.53
C ILE A 71 -33.12 46.41 -13.60
N ARG A 72 -33.80 46.68 -14.72
CA ARG A 72 -33.88 45.73 -15.87
C ARG A 72 -32.48 45.40 -16.44
N GLU A 73 -31.62 46.42 -16.58
CA GLU A 73 -30.23 46.22 -17.00
C GLU A 73 -29.46 45.27 -16.04
N SER A 74 -29.60 45.51 -14.72
CA SER A 74 -28.97 44.66 -13.71
C SER A 74 -29.46 43.22 -13.75
N GLN A 75 -30.77 43.02 -13.92
CA GLN A 75 -31.38 41.70 -14.04
C GLN A 75 -30.92 40.97 -15.29
N PHE A 76 -30.86 41.68 -16.44
CA PHE A 76 -30.37 41.11 -17.69
C PHE A 76 -28.93 40.66 -17.60
N GLN A 77 -28.05 41.44 -16.99
CA GLN A 77 -26.64 41.11 -16.79
C GLN A 77 -26.46 39.90 -15.88
N LYS A 78 -27.22 39.83 -14.77
CA LYS A 78 -27.21 38.66 -13.87
C LYS A 78 -27.69 37.38 -14.58
N ALA A 79 -28.73 37.47 -15.38
CA ALA A 79 -29.25 36.37 -16.18
C ALA A 79 -28.22 35.91 -17.24
N GLY A 80 -27.51 36.87 -17.87
CA GLY A 80 -26.42 36.59 -18.81
C GLY A 80 -25.26 35.80 -18.14
N LEU A 81 -24.82 36.23 -16.96
CA LEU A 81 -23.77 35.51 -16.21
C LEU A 81 -24.23 34.12 -15.81
N LYS A 82 -25.48 33.95 -15.41
CA LYS A 82 -26.03 32.64 -15.08
C LYS A 82 -26.02 31.72 -16.30
N ARG A 83 -26.52 32.18 -17.44
CA ARG A 83 -26.52 31.41 -18.69
C ARG A 83 -25.10 30.97 -19.11
N LEU A 84 -24.14 31.92 -19.09
CA LEU A 84 -22.73 31.59 -19.39
C LEU A 84 -22.18 30.47 -18.51
N LYS A 85 -22.47 30.54 -17.19
CA LYS A 85 -22.04 29.48 -16.24
C LYS A 85 -22.71 28.14 -16.54
N ASP A 86 -24.00 28.15 -16.87
CA ASP A 86 -24.76 26.92 -17.16
C ASP A 86 -24.29 26.28 -18.48
N ASP A 87 -23.98 27.09 -19.50
CA ASP A 87 -23.45 26.65 -20.80
C ASP A 87 -22.06 25.98 -20.63
N TRP A 88 -21.17 26.61 -19.87
CA TRP A 88 -19.86 26.04 -19.57
C TRP A 88 -19.95 24.79 -18.71
N LYS A 89 -20.87 24.77 -17.75
CA LYS A 89 -21.13 23.56 -16.97
C LYS A 89 -21.54 22.38 -17.85
N GLY A 90 -22.40 22.60 -18.86
CA GLY A 90 -22.81 21.59 -19.82
C GLY A 90 -21.64 21.08 -20.65
N LYS A 91 -20.81 21.99 -21.21
CA LYS A 91 -19.62 21.61 -22.00
C LYS A 91 -18.62 20.79 -21.20
N ILE A 92 -18.23 21.28 -20.02
CA ILE A 92 -17.27 20.60 -19.14
C ILE A 92 -17.81 19.26 -18.67
N SER A 93 -19.09 19.17 -18.30
CA SER A 93 -19.73 17.92 -17.91
C SER A 93 -19.64 16.86 -19.01
N GLY A 94 -19.82 17.21 -20.28
CA GLY A 94 -19.69 16.30 -21.40
C GLY A 94 -18.28 15.70 -21.50
N ILE A 95 -17.26 16.55 -21.46
CA ILE A 95 -15.85 16.11 -21.52
C ILE A 95 -15.49 15.24 -20.29
N THR A 96 -15.91 15.68 -19.09
CA THR A 96 -15.66 14.93 -17.85
C THR A 96 -16.31 13.54 -17.87
N THR A 97 -17.53 13.45 -18.42
CA THR A 97 -18.23 12.15 -18.56
C THR A 97 -17.47 11.22 -19.50
N ALA A 98 -17.00 11.72 -20.65
CA ALA A 98 -16.23 10.93 -21.59
C ALA A 98 -14.90 10.41 -20.98
N ILE A 99 -14.18 11.27 -20.24
CA ILE A 99 -12.96 10.86 -19.53
C ILE A 99 -13.29 9.77 -18.51
N LYS A 100 -14.36 9.97 -17.73
CA LYS A 100 -14.78 8.99 -16.71
C LYS A 100 -15.14 7.64 -17.31
N GLU A 101 -15.87 7.59 -18.40
CA GLU A 101 -16.20 6.35 -19.11
C GLU A 101 -14.93 5.62 -19.58
N PHE A 102 -13.95 6.36 -20.07
CA PHE A 102 -12.67 5.81 -20.49
C PHE A 102 -11.87 5.24 -19.29
N GLU A 103 -11.81 5.97 -18.18
CA GLU A 103 -11.14 5.53 -16.95
C GLU A 103 -11.85 4.35 -16.29
N ASP A 104 -13.19 4.30 -16.35
CA ASP A 104 -14.00 3.17 -15.86
C ASP A 104 -13.73 1.91 -16.69
N ARG A 105 -13.56 2.04 -18.00
CA ARG A 105 -13.15 0.91 -18.86
C ARG A 105 -11.79 0.36 -18.45
N ILE A 106 -10.79 1.23 -18.23
CA ILE A 106 -9.46 0.83 -17.76
C ILE A 106 -9.56 0.13 -16.40
N ARG A 107 -10.36 0.67 -15.47
CA ARG A 107 -10.57 0.08 -14.14
C ARG A 107 -11.19 -1.30 -14.23
N ASN A 108 -12.19 -1.48 -15.07
CA ASN A 108 -12.84 -2.77 -15.29
C ASN A 108 -11.86 -3.81 -15.85
N LEU A 109 -11.07 -3.45 -16.88
CA LEU A 109 -10.05 -4.36 -17.42
C LEU A 109 -8.99 -4.74 -16.38
N LYS A 110 -8.54 -3.81 -15.55
CA LYS A 110 -7.63 -4.08 -14.42
C LYS A 110 -8.24 -5.05 -13.41
N SER A 111 -9.53 -4.91 -13.11
CA SER A 111 -10.25 -5.82 -12.20
C SER A 111 -10.32 -7.24 -12.78
N ILE A 112 -10.72 -7.37 -14.05
CA ILE A 112 -10.78 -8.67 -14.75
C ILE A 112 -9.38 -9.31 -14.78
N ARG A 113 -8.35 -8.54 -15.11
CA ARG A 113 -6.97 -9.03 -15.14
C ARG A 113 -6.52 -9.53 -13.77
N ALA A 114 -6.84 -8.80 -12.68
CA ALA A 114 -6.51 -9.20 -11.31
C ALA A 114 -7.21 -10.52 -10.92
N GLU A 115 -8.52 -10.61 -11.16
CA GLU A 115 -9.30 -11.85 -10.94
C GLU A 115 -8.71 -13.05 -11.67
N LYS A 116 -8.42 -12.89 -12.97
CA LYS A 116 -7.84 -13.97 -13.78
C LYS A 116 -6.43 -14.36 -13.32
N SER A 117 -5.62 -13.40 -12.87
CA SER A 117 -4.30 -13.69 -12.30
C SER A 117 -4.42 -14.47 -11.00
N ASP A 118 -5.34 -14.11 -10.12
CA ASP A 118 -5.59 -14.80 -8.86
C ASP A 118 -6.10 -16.23 -9.08
N ASP A 119 -7.03 -16.42 -10.03
CA ASP A 119 -7.56 -17.74 -10.39
C ASP A 119 -6.46 -18.63 -10.96
N LEU A 120 -5.62 -18.09 -11.87
CA LEU A 120 -4.50 -18.83 -12.44
C LEU A 120 -3.48 -19.21 -11.35
N GLN A 121 -3.19 -18.31 -10.42
CA GLN A 121 -2.28 -18.56 -9.32
C GLN A 121 -2.78 -19.65 -8.38
N LYS A 122 -4.07 -19.62 -8.01
CA LYS A 122 -4.72 -20.68 -7.22
C LYS A 122 -4.66 -22.02 -7.95
N TRP A 123 -4.92 -22.02 -9.25
CA TRP A 123 -4.85 -23.22 -10.05
C TRP A 123 -3.43 -23.80 -10.08
N ILE A 124 -2.41 -22.95 -10.26
CA ILE A 124 -1.00 -23.37 -10.23
C ILE A 124 -0.67 -24.03 -8.89
N PHE A 125 -1.01 -23.39 -7.77
CA PHE A 125 -0.71 -23.92 -6.45
C PHE A 125 -1.45 -25.23 -6.09
N ARG A 126 -2.68 -25.40 -6.56
CA ARG A 126 -3.45 -26.63 -6.39
C ARG A 126 -2.96 -27.78 -7.27
N ASN A 127 -2.24 -27.48 -8.35
CA ASN A 127 -1.63 -28.48 -9.22
C ASN A 127 -0.13 -28.69 -8.94
N ALA A 128 0.46 -27.91 -8.05
CA ALA A 128 1.83 -28.05 -7.61
C ALA A 128 1.88 -28.94 -6.38
N ILE A 129 1.96 -30.25 -6.62
CA ILE A 129 2.09 -31.27 -5.56
C ILE A 129 3.54 -31.31 -5.11
N VAL A 130 3.76 -31.34 -3.80
CA VAL A 130 5.07 -31.49 -3.17
C VAL A 130 5.05 -32.66 -2.17
N HIS A 131 6.22 -33.29 -2.00
CA HIS A 131 6.41 -34.41 -1.11
C HIS A 131 7.17 -34.01 0.15
N ASN A 132 6.94 -34.72 1.24
CA ASN A 132 7.71 -34.57 2.46
C ASN A 132 8.57 -35.81 2.74
N ALA A 133 9.47 -35.71 3.69
CA ALA A 133 10.37 -36.83 4.05
C ALA A 133 9.64 -38.01 4.74
N ALA A 134 8.42 -37.83 5.22
CA ALA A 134 7.58 -38.89 5.76
C ALA A 134 6.87 -39.72 4.66
N GLY A 135 6.99 -39.33 3.38
CA GLY A 135 6.33 -39.98 2.24
C GLY A 135 4.89 -39.51 1.99
N GLU A 136 4.48 -38.45 2.62
CA GLU A 136 3.18 -37.78 2.35
C GLU A 136 3.35 -36.77 1.22
N SER A 137 2.27 -36.46 0.52
CA SER A 137 2.24 -35.40 -0.50
C SER A 137 0.98 -34.51 -0.34
N ASP A 138 1.11 -33.25 -0.63
CA ASP A 138 0.00 -32.29 -0.64
C ASP A 138 0.30 -31.17 -1.65
N ASP A 139 -0.72 -30.43 -2.01
CA ASP A 139 -0.55 -29.25 -2.86
C ASP A 139 -0.14 -28.00 -2.05
N ILE A 140 0.51 -27.05 -2.73
CA ILE A 140 1.00 -25.83 -2.08
C ILE A 140 -0.14 -25.03 -1.46
N TRP A 141 -1.32 -25.00 -2.09
CA TRP A 141 -2.48 -24.28 -1.57
C TRP A 141 -2.94 -24.83 -0.23
N ASN A 142 -3.10 -26.15 -0.13
CA ASN A 142 -3.54 -26.81 1.11
C ASN A 142 -2.50 -26.66 2.22
N ILE A 143 -1.22 -26.78 1.91
CA ILE A 143 -0.12 -26.59 2.88
C ILE A 143 -0.20 -25.21 3.52
N PHE A 144 -0.43 -24.17 2.73
CA PHE A 144 -0.58 -22.81 3.24
C PHE A 144 -1.90 -22.62 3.98
N ALA A 145 -3.01 -23.15 3.48
CA ALA A 145 -4.31 -23.07 4.12
C ALA A 145 -4.28 -23.67 5.54
N ALA A 146 -3.53 -24.75 5.75
CA ALA A 146 -3.34 -25.37 7.07
C ALA A 146 -2.64 -24.41 8.09
N THR A 147 -1.91 -23.42 7.61
CA THR A 147 -1.29 -22.37 8.46
C THR A 147 -2.12 -21.09 8.54
N GLY A 148 -3.29 -21.03 7.90
CA GLY A 148 -4.13 -19.85 7.81
C GLY A 148 -3.60 -18.78 6.84
N LEU A 149 -2.63 -19.12 5.99
CA LEU A 149 -1.99 -18.22 5.05
C LEU A 149 -2.41 -18.50 3.60
N ILE A 150 -2.20 -17.51 2.75
CA ILE A 150 -2.33 -17.63 1.28
C ILE A 150 -0.91 -17.66 0.70
N PRO A 151 -0.59 -18.64 -0.18
CA PRO A 151 0.74 -18.69 -0.77
C PRO A 151 0.99 -17.48 -1.67
N PRO A 152 2.06 -16.70 -1.40
CA PRO A 152 2.44 -15.57 -2.26
C PRO A 152 2.95 -16.05 -3.62
N GLY A 153 2.89 -15.19 -4.64
CA GLY A 153 3.45 -15.44 -5.95
C GLY A 153 4.92 -15.87 -5.88
N GLY A 154 5.29 -16.91 -6.65
CA GLY A 154 6.63 -17.50 -6.66
C GLY A 154 6.95 -18.43 -5.48
N THR A 155 5.95 -18.83 -4.69
CA THR A 155 6.11 -19.89 -3.69
C THR A 155 6.50 -21.22 -4.38
N GLY A 156 7.57 -21.85 -3.90
CA GLY A 156 8.10 -23.08 -4.49
C GLY A 156 9.11 -22.88 -5.64
N ASP A 157 9.30 -21.64 -6.12
CA ASP A 157 10.24 -21.36 -7.21
C ASP A 157 11.71 -21.34 -6.78
N CYS A 158 11.97 -21.22 -5.49
CA CYS A 158 13.32 -21.22 -4.93
C CYS A 158 14.02 -22.59 -5.10
N ALA A 159 15.35 -22.59 -5.02
CA ALA A 159 16.15 -23.81 -5.19
C ALA A 159 15.87 -24.86 -4.12
N ALA A 160 15.70 -24.46 -2.86
CA ALA A 160 15.51 -25.38 -1.75
C ALA A 160 14.27 -26.27 -1.90
N PRO A 161 13.04 -25.78 -2.16
CA PRO A 161 11.89 -26.64 -2.42
C PRO A 161 12.11 -27.59 -3.62
N LYS A 162 12.70 -27.10 -4.70
CA LYS A 162 12.97 -27.93 -5.90
C LYS A 162 13.97 -29.05 -5.65
N LEU A 163 15.01 -28.77 -4.88
CA LEU A 163 16.00 -29.78 -4.49
C LEU A 163 15.41 -30.83 -3.55
N LEU A 164 14.61 -30.44 -2.58
CA LEU A 164 13.92 -31.36 -1.68
C LEU A 164 12.91 -32.21 -2.44
N GLU A 165 12.11 -31.63 -3.32
CA GLU A 165 11.15 -32.34 -4.16
C GLU A 165 11.86 -33.40 -5.03
N TYR A 166 12.97 -33.01 -5.67
CA TYR A 166 13.77 -33.93 -6.43
C TYR A 166 14.32 -35.09 -5.56
N ALA A 167 14.84 -34.76 -4.37
CA ALA A 167 15.37 -35.75 -3.46
C ALA A 167 14.29 -36.77 -3.03
N PHE A 168 13.13 -36.32 -2.61
CA PHE A 168 12.08 -37.21 -2.12
C PHE A 168 11.45 -38.06 -3.22
N THR A 169 11.22 -37.51 -4.39
CA THR A 169 10.68 -38.22 -5.54
C THR A 169 11.66 -39.26 -6.08
N HIS A 170 12.98 -39.06 -5.92
CA HIS A 170 14.04 -39.99 -6.30
C HIS A 170 14.53 -40.87 -5.14
N ARG A 171 13.83 -40.84 -3.98
CA ARG A 171 14.20 -41.62 -2.78
C ARG A 171 15.62 -41.32 -2.27
N LEU A 172 16.08 -40.09 -2.49
CA LEU A 172 17.34 -39.61 -1.94
C LEU A 172 17.12 -39.06 -0.54
N ARG A 173 18.10 -39.22 0.34
CA ARG A 173 18.07 -38.66 1.70
C ARG A 173 18.97 -37.42 1.73
N PRO A 174 18.39 -36.20 1.88
CA PRO A 174 19.18 -34.99 2.09
C PRO A 174 20.01 -35.11 3.38
N VAL A 175 21.30 -34.79 3.31
CA VAL A 175 22.24 -34.86 4.45
C VAL A 175 22.49 -33.47 5.02
N ALA A 176 22.69 -32.50 4.14
CA ALA A 176 22.89 -31.09 4.49
C ALA A 176 22.43 -30.19 3.34
N MET A 177 21.98 -29.01 3.68
CA MET A 177 21.58 -27.98 2.71
C MET A 177 21.98 -26.60 3.23
N GLY A 178 22.43 -25.73 2.34
CA GLY A 178 22.71 -24.34 2.64
C GLY A 178 22.36 -23.48 1.46
N GLU A 179 21.76 -22.32 1.73
CA GLU A 179 21.42 -21.32 0.72
C GLU A 179 22.38 -20.15 0.81
N PHE A 180 22.97 -19.76 -0.30
CA PHE A 180 23.83 -18.58 -0.38
C PHE A 180 23.42 -17.71 -1.54
N TRP A 181 23.73 -16.42 -1.42
CA TRP A 181 23.44 -15.48 -2.49
C TRP A 181 24.47 -15.59 -3.61
N TYR A 182 23.98 -15.72 -4.84
CA TYR A 182 24.82 -15.73 -6.03
C TYR A 182 24.52 -14.54 -6.93
N GLY A 183 25.51 -13.67 -7.18
CA GLY A 183 25.40 -12.51 -8.06
C GLY A 183 25.49 -11.17 -7.34
N LYS A 184 25.03 -10.11 -8.03
CA LYS A 184 25.00 -8.75 -7.47
C LYS A 184 23.91 -8.62 -6.41
N SER A 185 24.12 -7.71 -5.45
CA SER A 185 23.07 -7.35 -4.48
C SER A 185 21.85 -6.79 -5.20
N PRO A 186 20.63 -7.23 -4.86
CA PRO A 186 19.42 -6.59 -5.40
C PRO A 186 19.23 -5.19 -4.81
N GLU A 187 18.49 -4.33 -5.51
CA GLU A 187 18.21 -2.96 -5.04
C GLU A 187 17.39 -2.93 -3.74
N THR A 188 16.59 -3.98 -3.50
CA THR A 188 15.65 -4.05 -2.38
C THR A 188 16.23 -4.62 -1.09
N ALA A 189 17.44 -5.20 -1.12
CA ALA A 189 18.07 -5.80 0.04
C ALA A 189 19.59 -5.92 -0.14
N VAL A 190 20.35 -5.69 0.93
CA VAL A 190 21.80 -5.91 0.90
C VAL A 190 22.09 -7.40 0.96
N ARG A 191 22.65 -7.96 -0.15
CA ARG A 191 23.05 -9.36 -0.27
C ARG A 191 24.46 -9.44 -0.81
N THR A 192 25.30 -10.22 -0.16
CA THR A 192 26.69 -10.40 -0.56
C THR A 192 26.88 -11.75 -1.25
N HIS A 193 27.54 -11.74 -2.42
CA HIS A 193 27.83 -12.97 -3.15
C HIS A 193 28.61 -13.98 -2.30
N GLY A 194 28.18 -15.25 -2.32
CA GLY A 194 28.79 -16.33 -1.57
C GLY A 194 28.44 -16.40 -0.07
N HIS A 195 27.72 -15.40 0.46
CA HIS A 195 27.28 -15.44 1.86
C HIS A 195 25.99 -16.24 2.00
N PHE A 196 25.91 -17.01 3.09
CA PHE A 196 24.73 -17.80 3.45
C PHE A 196 23.65 -16.90 4.03
N TYR A 197 22.42 -17.18 3.66
CA TYR A 197 21.23 -16.49 4.16
C TYR A 197 20.14 -17.51 4.50
N PRO A 198 19.33 -17.27 5.53
CA PRO A 198 18.19 -18.13 5.82
C PRO A 198 17.16 -18.05 4.69
N SER A 199 16.40 -19.13 4.52
CA SER A 199 15.26 -19.17 3.60
C SER A 199 14.25 -18.07 3.94
N CYS A 200 13.55 -17.56 2.93
CA CYS A 200 12.52 -16.57 3.19
C CYS A 200 11.36 -17.18 4.00
N THR A 201 10.97 -16.51 5.05
CA THR A 201 9.92 -16.98 5.96
C THR A 201 8.52 -16.89 5.36
N SER A 202 8.25 -15.91 4.50
CA SER A 202 6.91 -15.65 3.95
C SER A 202 6.51 -16.55 2.77
N ARG A 203 7.46 -16.86 1.87
CA ARG A 203 7.18 -17.67 0.68
C ARG A 203 7.51 -19.15 0.89
N CYS A 204 8.71 -19.44 1.41
CA CYS A 204 9.20 -20.80 1.50
C CYS A 204 9.06 -21.41 2.89
N GLY A 205 8.91 -20.61 3.95
CA GLY A 205 8.83 -21.10 5.32
C GLY A 205 7.77 -22.18 5.54
N PRO A 206 6.48 -21.95 5.27
CA PRO A 206 5.43 -22.95 5.43
C PRO A 206 5.67 -24.20 4.55
N LEU A 207 6.12 -23.99 3.30
CA LEU A 207 6.39 -25.05 2.35
C LEU A 207 7.54 -25.93 2.81
N LEU A 208 8.68 -25.35 3.20
CA LEU A 208 9.83 -26.07 3.71
C LEU A 208 9.51 -26.79 5.03
N GLY A 209 8.71 -26.16 5.90
CA GLY A 209 8.23 -26.79 7.13
C GLY A 209 7.46 -28.10 6.85
N TYR A 210 6.58 -28.08 5.83
CA TYR A 210 5.89 -29.28 5.37
C TYR A 210 6.85 -30.31 4.74
N MET A 211 7.71 -29.89 3.82
CA MET A 211 8.63 -30.77 3.10
C MET A 211 9.65 -31.47 4.02
N MET A 212 10.10 -30.78 5.06
CA MET A 212 11.04 -31.36 6.05
C MET A 212 10.36 -32.24 7.11
N LYS A 213 9.04 -32.37 7.13
CA LYS A 213 8.31 -33.25 8.05
C LYS A 213 8.79 -34.72 7.85
N GLY A 214 9.24 -35.34 8.93
CA GLY A 214 9.85 -36.67 8.91
C GLY A 214 11.38 -36.68 8.78
N MET A 215 12.02 -35.51 8.60
CA MET A 215 13.46 -35.37 8.68
C MET A 215 13.94 -35.16 10.14
N GLN A 216 15.10 -35.66 10.46
CA GLN A 216 15.85 -35.22 11.63
C GLN A 216 16.61 -33.95 11.23
N VAL A 217 16.03 -32.78 11.52
CA VAL A 217 16.67 -31.49 11.30
C VAL A 217 17.38 -31.09 12.59
N ALA A 218 18.63 -30.64 12.48
CA ALA A 218 19.32 -30.05 13.62
C ALA A 218 18.52 -28.82 14.16
N GLU A 219 18.55 -28.62 15.45
CA GLU A 219 17.98 -27.39 16.02
C GLU A 219 18.61 -26.19 15.34
N ASP A 220 17.78 -25.22 14.98
CA ASP A 220 18.26 -23.97 14.41
C ASP A 220 19.20 -23.29 15.44
N PRO A 221 20.52 -23.20 15.18
CA PRO A 221 21.44 -22.56 16.13
C PRO A 221 21.14 -21.07 16.32
N TYR A 222 20.32 -20.51 15.44
CA TYR A 222 19.75 -19.17 15.53
C TYR A 222 18.24 -19.24 15.80
N GLY A 223 17.74 -20.43 16.19
CA GLY A 223 16.34 -20.71 16.47
C GLY A 223 15.80 -19.69 17.45
N ARG A 224 14.93 -18.86 16.96
CA ARG A 224 14.36 -17.76 17.70
C ARG A 224 13.31 -18.33 18.65
N HIS A 225 13.71 -18.66 19.87
CA HIS A 225 12.76 -18.64 20.96
C HIS A 225 12.27 -17.18 21.04
N ILE A 226 11.08 -16.93 20.51
CA ILE A 226 10.41 -15.64 20.74
C ILE A 226 10.09 -15.68 22.25
N GLU A 227 10.98 -15.10 23.04
CA GLU A 227 10.73 -14.89 24.45
C GLU A 227 9.47 -14.01 24.57
N THR A 228 8.67 -14.27 25.59
CA THR A 228 7.50 -13.43 25.86
C THR A 228 7.99 -12.02 26.19
N PRO A 229 7.38 -10.97 25.62
CA PRO A 229 7.74 -9.59 25.98
C PRO A 229 7.62 -9.37 27.50
N VAL A 230 8.57 -8.65 28.07
CA VAL A 230 8.59 -8.37 29.50
C VAL A 230 8.14 -6.93 29.77
N LEU A 231 7.04 -6.78 30.49
CA LEU A 231 6.56 -5.47 30.93
C LEU A 231 7.52 -4.92 32.01
N ILE A 232 8.21 -3.82 31.68
CA ILE A 232 9.17 -3.19 32.60
C ILE A 232 8.48 -2.15 33.50
N TYR A 233 7.61 -1.33 32.88
CA TYR A 233 6.92 -0.25 33.59
C TYR A 233 5.62 0.11 32.88
N GLN A 234 4.63 0.55 33.63
CA GLN A 234 3.44 1.20 33.07
C GLN A 234 2.83 2.18 34.06
N ASP A 235 2.23 3.23 33.51
CA ASP A 235 1.36 4.17 34.22
C ASP A 235 0.11 4.49 33.41
N ALA A 236 -0.55 5.61 33.67
CA ALA A 236 -1.75 6.04 32.93
C ALA A 236 -1.45 6.44 31.46
N SER A 237 -0.23 6.87 31.17
CA SER A 237 0.14 7.51 29.89
C SER A 237 1.08 6.67 29.04
N VAL A 238 1.95 5.87 29.64
CA VAL A 238 2.98 5.11 28.94
C VAL A 238 3.04 3.65 29.39
N VAL A 239 3.62 2.83 28.53
CA VAL A 239 4.07 1.48 28.83
C VAL A 239 5.47 1.27 28.28
N ILE A 240 6.36 0.73 29.12
CA ILE A 240 7.73 0.37 28.76
C ILE A 240 7.86 -1.15 28.80
N VAL A 241 8.39 -1.72 27.75
CA VAL A 241 8.44 -3.16 27.55
C VAL A 241 9.77 -3.56 26.92
N GLU A 242 10.31 -4.70 27.33
CA GLU A 242 11.42 -5.34 26.66
C GLU A 242 10.89 -6.14 25.47
N LYS A 243 11.28 -5.73 24.27
CA LYS A 243 10.95 -6.44 23.03
C LYS A 243 11.92 -7.60 22.82
N PRO A 244 11.44 -8.82 22.66
CA PRO A 244 12.31 -9.94 22.28
C PRO A 244 12.78 -9.81 20.83
N GLY A 245 13.90 -10.42 20.50
CA GLY A 245 14.35 -10.61 19.13
C GLY A 245 13.37 -11.48 18.35
N GLY A 246 13.19 -11.21 17.05
CA GLY A 246 12.28 -11.95 16.17
C GLY A 246 10.83 -11.48 16.18
N MET A 247 10.43 -10.55 17.07
CA MET A 247 9.10 -9.98 17.13
C MET A 247 9.05 -8.60 16.46
N PRO A 248 8.10 -8.34 15.54
CA PRO A 248 7.90 -6.99 14.97
C PRO A 248 7.50 -5.98 16.04
N SER A 249 7.96 -4.73 15.93
CA SER A 249 7.55 -3.65 16.84
C SER A 249 6.12 -3.19 16.63
N VAL A 250 5.68 -3.16 15.35
CA VAL A 250 4.36 -2.71 14.89
C VAL A 250 3.79 -3.72 13.90
N PRO A 251 2.47 -3.73 13.67
CA PRO A 251 1.84 -4.62 12.70
C PRO A 251 2.48 -4.52 11.32
N GLY A 252 2.74 -5.66 10.69
CA GLY A 252 3.30 -5.81 9.35
C GLY A 252 2.38 -6.62 8.45
N LEU A 253 2.82 -6.82 7.19
CA LEU A 253 2.07 -7.61 6.19
C LEU A 253 2.32 -9.12 6.29
N ASP A 254 3.22 -9.55 7.16
CA ASP A 254 3.67 -10.95 7.29
C ASP A 254 2.83 -11.80 8.26
N GLY A 255 1.74 -11.23 8.80
CA GLY A 255 0.81 -11.93 9.71
C GLY A 255 1.39 -12.29 11.08
N LYS A 256 2.62 -11.87 11.40
CA LYS A 256 3.21 -12.09 12.71
C LYS A 256 2.63 -11.12 13.72
N GLN A 257 2.32 -11.63 14.92
CA GLN A 257 1.93 -10.77 16.04
C GLN A 257 3.05 -9.79 16.38
N SER A 258 2.75 -8.51 16.31
CA SER A 258 3.65 -7.45 16.71
C SER A 258 3.58 -7.18 18.21
N LEU A 259 4.61 -6.54 18.74
CA LEU A 259 4.64 -6.10 20.14
C LEU A 259 3.48 -5.13 20.45
N GLN A 260 3.14 -4.26 19.53
CA GLN A 260 1.99 -3.35 19.67
C GLN A 260 0.66 -4.11 19.80
N GLU A 261 0.42 -5.12 18.97
CA GLU A 261 -0.78 -5.97 19.04
C GLU A 261 -0.80 -6.80 20.32
N TRP A 262 0.35 -7.36 20.71
CA TRP A 262 0.49 -8.10 21.96
C TRP A 262 0.17 -7.23 23.18
N LEU A 263 0.70 -5.99 23.22
CA LEU A 263 0.41 -5.04 24.29
C LEU A 263 -1.07 -4.63 24.31
N SER A 264 -1.66 -4.35 23.13
CA SER A 264 -3.08 -4.00 23.02
C SER A 264 -3.98 -5.10 23.55
N ALA A 265 -3.67 -6.35 23.19
CA ALA A 265 -4.41 -7.52 23.67
C ALA A 265 -4.21 -7.75 25.19
N THR A 266 -2.99 -7.59 25.69
CA THR A 266 -2.64 -7.81 27.10
C THR A 266 -3.26 -6.75 28.03
N LEU A 267 -3.29 -5.49 27.58
CA LEU A 267 -3.78 -4.35 28.37
C LEU A 267 -5.26 -4.02 28.10
N GLY A 268 -5.86 -4.56 27.06
CA GLY A 268 -7.26 -4.29 26.70
C GLY A 268 -7.51 -2.87 26.23
N ILE A 269 -6.49 -2.15 25.75
CA ILE A 269 -6.55 -0.74 25.30
C ILE A 269 -5.78 -0.53 24.00
N GLY A 270 -6.11 0.55 23.28
CA GLY A 270 -5.32 1.00 22.14
C GLY A 270 -3.94 1.50 22.56
N ILE A 271 -2.90 1.09 21.83
CA ILE A 271 -1.50 1.43 22.11
C ILE A 271 -0.92 2.15 20.88
N TYR A 272 -0.18 3.23 21.12
CA TYR A 272 0.42 4.08 20.09
C TYR A 272 1.92 3.90 20.04
N SER A 273 2.44 3.49 18.89
CA SER A 273 3.89 3.40 18.65
C SER A 273 4.47 4.80 18.41
N VAL A 274 5.59 5.09 19.07
CA VAL A 274 6.32 6.37 18.96
C VAL A 274 7.73 6.19 18.38
N HIS A 275 8.24 4.96 18.37
CA HIS A 275 9.48 4.54 17.71
C HIS A 275 9.42 3.05 17.39
N ARG A 276 10.42 2.56 16.70
CA ARG A 276 10.52 1.13 16.37
C ARG A 276 11.93 0.61 16.58
N LEU A 277 12.03 -0.68 16.85
CA LEU A 277 13.22 -1.51 16.70
C LEU A 277 12.97 -2.48 15.55
N ASP A 278 14.01 -2.87 14.85
CA ASP A 278 13.90 -3.90 13.82
C ASP A 278 13.47 -5.24 14.44
N MET A 279 12.89 -6.11 13.64
CA MET A 279 12.30 -7.36 14.12
C MET A 279 13.30 -8.18 14.96
N ASP A 280 14.54 -8.26 14.51
CA ASP A 280 15.59 -9.06 15.16
C ASP A 280 16.34 -8.34 16.30
N THR A 281 16.12 -7.03 16.42
CA THR A 281 16.69 -6.24 17.52
C THR A 281 15.85 -6.41 18.78
N SER A 282 16.44 -6.95 19.84
CA SER A 282 15.83 -6.96 21.18
C SER A 282 16.14 -5.67 21.94
N GLY A 283 15.32 -5.33 22.91
CA GLY A 283 15.58 -4.20 23.81
C GLY A 283 14.35 -3.42 24.24
N VAL A 284 14.60 -2.36 24.97
CA VAL A 284 13.58 -1.55 25.61
C VAL A 284 12.83 -0.69 24.60
N MET A 285 11.51 -0.76 24.63
CA MET A 285 10.61 0.08 23.85
C MET A 285 9.60 0.79 24.75
N ILE A 286 9.25 2.01 24.39
CA ILE A 286 8.19 2.79 25.00
C ILE A 286 7.03 2.96 24.03
N TYR A 287 5.81 2.79 24.52
CA TYR A 287 4.57 3.06 23.80
C TYR A 287 3.70 4.01 24.61
N ALA A 288 2.93 4.84 23.91
CA ALA A 288 1.95 5.70 24.55
C ALA A 288 0.59 4.99 24.65
N LYS A 289 -0.14 5.31 25.72
CA LYS A 289 -1.53 4.84 25.95
C LYS A 289 -2.57 5.86 25.49
N THR A 290 -2.16 7.11 25.24
CA THR A 290 -3.03 8.18 24.76
C THR A 290 -2.43 8.91 23.56
N PRO A 291 -3.25 9.52 22.68
CA PRO A 291 -2.75 10.30 21.54
C PRO A 291 -1.88 11.49 21.94
N GLU A 292 -2.22 12.17 23.05
CA GLU A 292 -1.50 13.33 23.55
C GLU A 292 -0.08 12.91 24.00
N CYS A 293 0.02 11.80 24.71
CA CYS A 293 1.30 11.25 25.12
C CYS A 293 2.12 10.79 23.91
N ALA A 294 1.47 10.19 22.90
CA ALA A 294 2.14 9.79 21.66
C ALA A 294 2.78 11.00 20.96
N SER A 295 2.04 12.10 20.82
CA SER A 295 2.54 13.33 20.20
C SER A 295 3.71 13.93 20.99
N ALA A 296 3.63 13.94 22.32
CA ALA A 296 4.69 14.46 23.17
C ALA A 296 5.97 13.62 23.09
N LEU A 297 5.85 12.28 23.04
CA LEU A 297 6.98 11.38 22.91
C LEU A 297 7.57 11.44 21.48
N GLN A 298 6.75 11.48 20.43
CA GLN A 298 7.22 11.63 19.05
C GLN A 298 8.09 12.86 18.87
N LYS A 299 7.66 14.01 19.44
CA LYS A 299 8.45 15.23 19.44
C LYS A 299 9.83 15.04 20.09
N GLN A 300 9.92 14.33 21.21
CA GLN A 300 11.19 14.05 21.86
C GLN A 300 12.11 13.16 21.02
N PHE A 301 11.54 12.19 20.26
CA PHE A 301 12.30 11.37 19.33
C PHE A 301 12.78 12.17 18.10
N GLU A 302 11.95 13.05 17.56
CA GLU A 302 12.27 13.94 16.43
C GLU A 302 13.35 14.97 16.81
N GLU A 303 13.26 15.55 18.00
CA GLU A 303 14.26 16.50 18.54
C GLU A 303 15.54 15.82 19.05
N HIS A 304 15.63 14.49 18.95
CA HIS A 304 16.78 13.70 19.41
C HIS A 304 17.13 13.91 20.89
N THR A 305 16.15 14.28 21.72
CA THR A 305 16.36 14.45 23.18
C THR A 305 16.39 13.11 23.91
N VAL A 306 15.84 12.05 23.31
CA VAL A 306 15.90 10.68 23.84
C VAL A 306 17.27 10.07 23.58
N ARG A 307 17.99 9.74 24.65
CA ARG A 307 19.29 9.04 24.54
C ARG A 307 19.07 7.56 24.37
N LYS A 308 19.69 6.98 23.32
CA LYS A 308 19.60 5.56 23.00
C LYS A 308 20.98 4.94 22.99
N THR A 309 21.14 3.79 23.65
CA THR A 309 22.39 3.01 23.66
C THR A 309 22.13 1.64 23.08
N TYR A 310 22.92 1.23 22.12
CA TYR A 310 22.86 -0.08 21.51
C TYR A 310 24.16 -0.86 21.74
N LYS A 311 24.02 -2.17 21.93
CA LYS A 311 25.15 -3.10 21.90
C LYS A 311 25.00 -4.00 20.68
N ALA A 312 26.02 -4.10 19.87
CA ALA A 312 26.05 -4.98 18.70
C ALA A 312 27.25 -5.90 18.78
N ARG A 313 27.03 -7.17 18.45
CA ARG A 313 28.10 -8.13 18.22
C ARG A 313 28.36 -8.17 16.72
N VAL A 314 29.57 -7.88 16.32
CA VAL A 314 30.00 -7.88 14.92
C VAL A 314 31.08 -8.96 14.70
N SER A 315 31.15 -9.52 13.48
CA SER A 315 32.25 -10.37 13.07
C SER A 315 33.32 -9.47 12.43
N GLY A 316 34.56 -9.65 12.84
CA GLY A 316 35.72 -8.88 12.33
C GLY A 316 36.68 -8.56 13.45
N VAL A 317 37.90 -8.16 13.07
CA VAL A 317 38.95 -7.70 13.96
C VAL A 317 38.85 -6.18 14.07
#